data_f3995713fdc85d71310506af78a57cc9
#
_entry.id   f3995713fdc85d71310506af78a57cc9
#
_cell.length_a   1.000
_cell.length_b   1.000
_cell.length_c   1.000
_cell.angle_alpha   90.00
_cell.angle_beta   90.00
_cell.angle_gamma   90.00
#
_symmetry.space_group_name_H-M   'P 1'
#
loop_
_entity.id
_entity.type
_entity.pdbx_description
1 polymer ?
#
loop_
_entity_poly.entity_id
_entity_poly.type
_entity_poly.pdbx_seq_one_letter_code
_entity_poly.pdbx_strand_id
1 'polypeptide(L)'
;VTRTGKVDLPKGTSTLILNGLSEEVDPANIQVSGSGAFTILGVQHRLNYLEEKQDREEVVKLKDRIKAIEVDIERENSMLSVVEREDARLAKNEVVAGDQGLTLSQLQSINEYLRGRQEALATKRLEIKHTLATLNEQLGKVKLQLAQVQGKRTRPTSEVVVEVSANAPVNAGITLKYMVRSAGWNPSYDIRVSDITKPMELTYKAQVYQSTGEDWDNVQLTLSSGDPNKDAIMPTIYPWRLDFGMPRSNPAPNTNGPGYNSNVRDVRGIIRDASTGEPLPFVNVVLTDASGVVINGTTSNMEGFYSIAIPVNGRILRIDYIGYTTQQLPISSGTMNINMTENAVQLSEVVVQGSRTTTTSSQLMRLAPMAGVETVRTSRFKKQRVRYDEDEMEENMDATKALAQSVTERTTSFEFTISVPYTIPGDGKNHQVGVQEQELASTYKYYCTPKLDLDAFLFAQVTGWEGLNLLAGPAYIYFEGTYVGESLLDLAGVGDTLDISLGRDKGVTVQRTKRKDFSQRQVVGGKRVESVGWEIAVRNNKAQPIDLVITDQYPVSVRSEIEVKLDDNGGAQVNTDKGFLTWKVKVEPRTNQKWTFGYSVKVPKERMVVLE
;
A
#
# COMPACT_ATOMS: atom_id res chain seq x y z
N VAL A 1 -17.38 5.33 -20.14
CA VAL A 1 -18.72 5.23 -19.55
C VAL A 1 -19.76 5.17 -20.66
N THR A 2 -20.78 4.30 -20.48
CA THR A 2 -21.91 4.20 -21.39
C THR A 2 -23.20 4.43 -20.61
N ARG A 3 -24.05 5.36 -21.07
CA ARG A 3 -25.37 5.62 -20.52
C ARG A 3 -26.43 5.41 -21.56
N THR A 4 -27.56 4.81 -21.18
CA THR A 4 -28.69 4.57 -22.06
C THR A 4 -29.94 5.17 -21.45
N GLY A 5 -30.81 5.72 -22.30
CA GLY A 5 -32.09 6.28 -21.88
C GLY A 5 -33.11 6.22 -23.02
N LYS A 6 -34.39 6.36 -22.68
CA LYS A 6 -35.49 6.48 -23.64
C LYS A 6 -36.08 7.88 -23.54
N VAL A 7 -36.44 8.45 -24.68
CA VAL A 7 -37.03 9.79 -24.76
C VAL A 7 -38.10 9.81 -25.87
N ASP A 8 -39.22 10.46 -25.63
CA ASP A 8 -40.25 10.70 -26.62
C ASP A 8 -39.92 11.97 -27.42
N LEU A 9 -39.66 11.80 -28.69
CA LEU A 9 -39.35 12.88 -29.62
C LEU A 9 -40.63 13.26 -30.38
N PRO A 10 -41.04 14.53 -30.39
CA PRO A 10 -42.11 15.00 -31.26
C PRO A 10 -41.64 15.10 -32.70
N LYS A 11 -42.58 15.26 -33.63
CA LYS A 11 -42.23 15.58 -35.04
C LYS A 11 -41.52 16.92 -35.11
N GLY A 12 -40.44 16.97 -35.87
CA GLY A 12 -39.63 18.19 -36.10
C GLY A 12 -38.30 18.12 -35.40
N THR A 13 -37.66 19.27 -35.24
CA THR A 13 -36.36 19.39 -34.56
C THR A 13 -36.56 19.57 -33.06
N SER A 14 -35.79 18.85 -32.27
CA SER A 14 -35.80 18.93 -30.81
C SER A 14 -34.37 18.98 -30.27
N THR A 15 -34.20 19.63 -29.15
CA THR A 15 -32.92 19.68 -28.43
C THR A 15 -33.00 18.79 -27.17
N LEU A 16 -32.15 17.80 -27.08
CA LEU A 16 -32.00 16.96 -25.89
C LEU A 16 -30.82 17.47 -25.07
N ILE A 17 -31.00 17.60 -23.76
CA ILE A 17 -29.94 17.97 -22.83
C ILE A 17 -29.72 16.76 -21.92
N LEU A 18 -28.53 16.12 -22.07
CA LEU A 18 -28.08 15.03 -21.23
C LEU A 18 -27.22 15.64 -20.12
N ASN A 19 -27.81 15.85 -18.96
CA ASN A 19 -27.20 16.55 -17.82
C ASN A 19 -26.68 15.61 -16.74
N GLY A 20 -26.09 16.16 -15.67
CA GLY A 20 -25.57 15.42 -14.53
C GLY A 20 -24.37 14.55 -14.85
N LEU A 21 -23.59 14.89 -15.86
CA LEU A 21 -22.35 14.20 -16.21
C LEU A 21 -21.16 14.76 -15.43
N SER A 22 -20.13 13.93 -15.27
CA SER A 22 -18.86 14.35 -14.67
C SER A 22 -18.25 15.57 -15.37
N GLU A 23 -17.64 16.49 -14.62
CA GLU A 23 -16.84 17.58 -15.21
C GLU A 23 -15.63 17.06 -16.00
N GLU A 24 -15.18 15.83 -15.72
CA GLU A 24 -14.01 15.19 -16.33
C GLU A 24 -14.32 14.49 -17.66
N VAL A 25 -15.51 14.69 -18.23
CA VAL A 25 -15.85 14.21 -19.56
C VAL A 25 -14.89 14.80 -20.57
N ASP A 26 -14.22 13.93 -21.33
CA ASP A 26 -13.37 14.36 -22.45
C ASP A 26 -14.24 14.71 -23.67
N PRO A 27 -14.34 15.98 -24.07
CA PRO A 27 -15.20 16.40 -25.19
C PRO A 27 -14.84 15.74 -26.52
N ALA A 28 -13.57 15.36 -26.72
CA ALA A 28 -13.10 14.75 -27.96
C ALA A 28 -13.59 13.31 -28.15
N ASN A 29 -14.01 12.65 -27.05
CA ASN A 29 -14.41 11.25 -27.03
C ASN A 29 -15.91 11.04 -26.80
N ILE A 30 -16.73 12.07 -27.00
CA ILE A 30 -18.18 11.96 -26.85
C ILE A 30 -18.78 11.33 -28.12
N GLN A 31 -19.52 10.24 -27.92
CA GLN A 31 -20.26 9.56 -28.98
C GLN A 31 -21.73 9.42 -28.58
N VAL A 32 -22.62 9.87 -29.44
CA VAL A 32 -24.05 9.72 -29.26
C VAL A 32 -24.61 8.87 -30.39
N SER A 33 -25.36 7.86 -30.04
CA SER A 33 -26.09 7.00 -30.98
C SER A 33 -27.53 6.82 -30.49
N GLY A 34 -28.41 6.43 -31.39
CA GLY A 34 -29.78 6.21 -31.03
C GLY A 34 -30.46 5.11 -31.86
N SER A 35 -31.56 4.58 -31.30
CA SER A 35 -32.46 3.64 -31.97
C SER A 35 -33.83 4.29 -32.11
N GLY A 36 -34.43 4.18 -33.31
CA GLY A 36 -35.70 4.78 -33.69
C GLY A 36 -35.57 5.58 -34.99
N ALA A 37 -36.69 6.09 -35.51
CA ALA A 37 -36.77 6.81 -36.77
C ALA A 37 -36.49 8.31 -36.55
N PHE A 38 -35.25 8.69 -36.23
CA PHE A 38 -34.80 10.07 -36.06
C PHE A 38 -33.35 10.22 -36.57
N THR A 39 -32.92 11.46 -36.77
CA THR A 39 -31.55 11.80 -37.17
C THR A 39 -30.91 12.72 -36.14
N ILE A 40 -29.67 12.46 -35.77
CA ILE A 40 -28.84 13.33 -34.94
C ILE A 40 -28.24 14.40 -35.85
N LEU A 41 -28.51 15.66 -35.57
CA LEU A 41 -28.04 16.82 -36.37
C LEU A 41 -26.72 17.38 -35.83
N GLY A 42 -26.56 17.38 -34.50
CA GLY A 42 -25.39 17.91 -33.85
C GLY A 42 -25.25 17.43 -32.41
N VAL A 43 -24.01 17.41 -31.92
CA VAL A 43 -23.65 17.08 -30.54
C VAL A 43 -22.69 18.15 -30.05
N GLN A 44 -23.02 18.78 -28.91
CA GLN A 44 -22.19 19.81 -28.27
C GLN A 44 -22.00 19.49 -26.79
N HIS A 45 -20.82 19.76 -26.27
CA HIS A 45 -20.50 19.66 -24.86
C HIS A 45 -20.44 21.06 -24.25
N ARG A 46 -21.00 21.23 -23.04
CA ARG A 46 -20.86 22.44 -22.23
C ARG A 46 -20.76 22.11 -20.75
N LEU A 47 -20.16 23.01 -19.97
CA LEU A 47 -20.14 22.94 -18.52
C LEU A 47 -21.33 23.74 -17.95
N ASN A 48 -22.06 23.15 -17.02
CA ASN A 48 -23.11 23.78 -16.26
C ASN A 48 -22.60 24.16 -14.87
N TYR A 49 -22.47 25.44 -14.62
CA TYR A 49 -22.01 26.01 -13.34
C TYR A 49 -23.18 26.33 -12.38
N LEU A 50 -24.42 26.15 -12.84
CA LEU A 50 -25.63 26.52 -12.07
C LEU A 50 -26.23 25.31 -11.36
N GLU A 51 -26.00 24.09 -11.84
CA GLU A 51 -26.40 22.87 -11.15
C GLU A 51 -25.32 22.50 -10.12
N GLU A 52 -25.53 22.94 -8.89
CA GLU A 52 -24.82 22.37 -7.76
C GLU A 52 -25.31 20.92 -7.53
N LYS A 53 -24.41 19.99 -7.62
CA LYS A 53 -24.74 18.58 -7.31
C LYS A 53 -25.23 18.52 -5.86
N GLN A 54 -26.44 17.98 -5.65
CA GLN A 54 -26.98 17.82 -4.29
C GLN A 54 -25.96 17.07 -3.43
N ASP A 55 -25.68 17.66 -2.24
CA ASP A 55 -24.82 17.00 -1.26
C ASP A 55 -25.36 15.58 -1.00
N ARG A 56 -24.45 14.64 -0.88
CA ARG A 56 -24.82 13.25 -0.50
C ARG A 56 -25.61 13.29 0.81
N GLU A 57 -26.58 12.39 0.94
CA GLU A 57 -27.42 12.29 2.15
C GLU A 57 -26.57 12.22 3.44
N GLU A 58 -25.42 11.58 3.38
CA GLU A 58 -24.46 11.50 4.50
C GLU A 58 -23.87 12.87 4.86
N VAL A 59 -23.52 13.69 3.87
CA VAL A 59 -23.01 15.05 4.07
C VAL A 59 -24.06 15.95 4.71
N VAL A 60 -25.32 15.83 4.25
CA VAL A 60 -26.45 16.56 4.83
C VAL A 60 -26.65 16.17 6.29
N LYS A 61 -26.66 14.86 6.60
CA LYS A 61 -26.77 14.36 7.98
C LYS A 61 -25.65 14.85 8.89
N LEU A 62 -24.40 14.88 8.38
CA LEU A 62 -23.26 15.38 9.14
C LEU A 62 -23.35 16.88 9.38
N LYS A 63 -23.78 17.66 8.39
CA LYS A 63 -24.01 19.11 8.54
C LYS A 63 -25.10 19.40 9.58
N ASP A 64 -26.20 18.66 9.53
CA ASP A 64 -27.29 18.79 10.52
C ASP A 64 -26.82 18.40 11.92
N ARG A 65 -25.98 17.38 12.04
CA ARG A 65 -25.38 16.98 13.33
C ARG A 65 -24.46 18.06 13.89
N ILE A 66 -23.62 18.66 13.06
CA ILE A 66 -22.77 19.81 13.45
C ILE A 66 -23.62 20.93 14.00
N LYS A 67 -24.66 21.33 13.25
CA LYS A 67 -25.57 22.41 13.64
C LYS A 67 -26.27 22.13 14.99
N ALA A 68 -26.71 20.89 15.22
CA ALA A 68 -27.31 20.48 16.47
C ALA A 68 -26.33 20.62 17.67
N ILE A 69 -25.09 20.17 17.50
CA ILE A 69 -24.05 20.26 18.54
C ILE A 69 -23.69 21.74 18.80
N GLU A 70 -23.61 22.58 17.78
CA GLU A 70 -23.31 24.00 17.92
C GLU A 70 -24.42 24.75 18.69
N VAL A 71 -25.69 24.39 18.48
CA VAL A 71 -26.82 24.90 19.29
C VAL A 71 -26.72 24.48 20.75
N ASP A 72 -26.34 23.22 21.01
CA ASP A 72 -26.14 22.72 22.38
C ASP A 72 -24.98 23.45 23.08
N ILE A 73 -23.87 23.71 22.38
CA ILE A 73 -22.74 24.51 22.90
C ILE A 73 -23.17 25.91 23.23
N GLU A 74 -23.96 26.56 22.38
CA GLU A 74 -24.46 27.90 22.61
C GLU A 74 -25.38 27.97 23.85
N ARG A 75 -26.26 26.97 24.02
CA ARG A 75 -27.10 26.83 25.22
C ARG A 75 -26.27 26.70 26.48
N GLU A 76 -25.27 25.81 26.51
CA GLU A 76 -24.43 25.62 27.67
C GLU A 76 -23.56 26.86 28.00
N ASN A 77 -23.05 27.57 26.98
CA ASN A 77 -22.35 28.83 27.17
C ASN A 77 -23.27 29.92 27.76
N SER A 78 -24.53 29.97 27.35
CA SER A 78 -25.52 30.85 27.92
C SER A 78 -25.77 30.55 29.39
N MET A 79 -25.90 29.26 29.75
CA MET A 79 -26.04 28.83 31.14
C MET A 79 -24.80 29.15 31.98
N LEU A 80 -23.59 28.95 31.43
CA LEU A 80 -22.34 29.35 32.08
C LEU A 80 -22.33 30.83 32.42
N SER A 81 -22.72 31.65 31.47
CA SER A 81 -22.85 33.11 31.65
C SER A 81 -23.85 33.52 32.76
N VAL A 82 -24.93 32.74 32.95
CA VAL A 82 -25.88 32.97 34.06
C VAL A 82 -25.22 32.64 35.39
N VAL A 83 -24.56 31.49 35.50
CA VAL A 83 -23.84 31.05 36.70
C VAL A 83 -22.75 32.06 37.11
N GLU A 84 -21.95 32.51 36.12
CA GLU A 84 -20.88 33.49 36.38
C GLU A 84 -21.43 34.88 36.83
N ARG A 85 -22.55 35.29 36.29
CA ARG A 85 -23.22 36.54 36.71
C ARG A 85 -23.77 36.41 38.14
N GLU A 86 -24.30 35.27 38.49
CA GLU A 86 -24.77 35.01 39.86
C GLU A 86 -23.62 35.01 40.86
N ASP A 87 -22.52 34.29 40.54
CA ASP A 87 -21.30 34.24 41.34
C ASP A 87 -20.74 35.66 41.59
N ALA A 88 -20.66 36.48 40.51
CA ALA A 88 -20.22 37.84 40.63
C ALA A 88 -21.15 38.75 41.46
N ARG A 89 -22.47 38.45 41.50
CA ARG A 89 -23.42 39.15 42.40
C ARG A 89 -23.23 38.77 43.83
N LEU A 90 -23.01 37.48 44.12
CA LEU A 90 -22.73 37.01 45.47
C LEU A 90 -21.44 37.63 46.01
N ALA A 91 -20.38 37.67 45.22
CA ALA A 91 -19.11 38.29 45.60
C ALA A 91 -19.25 39.80 45.93
N LYS A 92 -20.14 40.54 45.23
CA LYS A 92 -20.40 41.94 45.55
C LYS A 92 -21.20 42.16 46.81
N ASN A 93 -21.97 41.16 47.27
CA ASN A 93 -22.83 41.22 48.43
C ASN A 93 -22.19 40.56 49.67
N GLU A 94 -20.89 40.28 49.68
CA GLU A 94 -20.17 39.74 50.84
C GLU A 94 -20.06 40.74 52.00
N VAL A 95 -20.22 42.01 51.71
CA VAL A 95 -20.26 43.06 52.76
C VAL A 95 -21.68 43.22 53.25
N VAL A 96 -22.01 42.55 54.32
CA VAL A 96 -23.38 42.49 54.90
C VAL A 96 -23.49 43.33 56.18
N ALA A 97 -22.62 44.27 56.42
CA ALA A 97 -22.68 45.14 57.60
C ALA A 97 -23.60 46.33 57.36
N GLY A 98 -24.71 46.40 58.08
CA GLY A 98 -25.54 47.59 58.22
C GLY A 98 -25.14 48.40 59.45
N ASP A 99 -25.66 49.63 59.55
CA ASP A 99 -25.34 50.62 60.62
C ASP A 99 -25.61 50.13 62.06
N GLN A 100 -26.37 49.04 62.23
CA GLN A 100 -26.71 48.46 63.57
C GLN A 100 -25.89 47.23 63.92
N GLY A 101 -24.95 46.76 63.10
CA GLY A 101 -24.16 45.56 63.34
C GLY A 101 -24.97 44.28 63.22
N LEU A 102 -24.27 43.11 63.20
CA LEU A 102 -24.86 41.77 63.09
C LEU A 102 -24.61 40.99 64.40
N THR A 103 -25.61 40.24 64.83
CA THR A 103 -25.42 39.23 65.90
C THR A 103 -24.60 38.04 65.35
N LEU A 104 -23.91 37.33 66.25
CA LEU A 104 -23.10 36.16 65.83
C LEU A 104 -23.93 35.08 65.09
N SER A 105 -25.18 34.87 65.55
CA SER A 105 -26.11 33.92 64.93
C SER A 105 -26.50 34.32 63.51
N GLN A 106 -26.76 35.59 63.29
CA GLN A 106 -27.05 36.13 61.93
C GLN A 106 -25.83 36.00 61.02
N LEU A 107 -24.64 36.33 61.51
CA LEU A 107 -23.40 36.16 60.75
C LEU A 107 -23.13 34.71 60.38
N GLN A 108 -23.37 33.76 61.29
CA GLN A 108 -23.25 32.34 61.02
C GLN A 108 -24.22 31.88 59.92
N SER A 109 -25.50 32.26 60.02
CA SER A 109 -26.52 31.88 59.01
C SER A 109 -26.23 32.48 57.65
N ILE A 110 -25.73 33.70 57.55
CA ILE A 110 -25.33 34.33 56.29
C ILE A 110 -24.12 33.60 55.67
N ASN A 111 -23.10 33.31 56.49
CA ASN A 111 -21.92 32.60 56.00
C ASN A 111 -22.24 31.17 55.53
N GLU A 112 -23.15 30.49 56.21
CA GLU A 112 -23.59 29.15 55.81
C GLU A 112 -24.37 29.20 54.50
N TYR A 113 -25.28 30.15 54.33
CA TYR A 113 -26.00 30.36 53.10
C TYR A 113 -25.05 30.71 51.93
N LEU A 114 -24.12 31.66 52.11
CA LEU A 114 -23.14 32.04 51.10
C LEU A 114 -22.26 30.88 50.69
N ARG A 115 -21.75 30.13 51.63
CA ARG A 115 -20.93 28.93 51.37
C ARG A 115 -21.72 27.91 50.58
N GLY A 116 -22.91 27.52 51.00
CA GLY A 116 -23.74 26.54 50.29
C GLY A 116 -24.09 26.99 48.88
N ARG A 117 -24.33 28.30 48.69
CA ARG A 117 -24.62 28.84 47.33
C ARG A 117 -23.39 28.85 46.47
N GLN A 118 -22.22 29.22 46.98
CA GLN A 118 -20.95 29.21 46.24
C GLN A 118 -20.55 27.80 45.83
N GLU A 119 -20.72 26.82 46.75
CA GLU A 119 -20.46 25.38 46.43
C GLU A 119 -21.39 24.88 45.33
N ALA A 120 -22.69 25.21 45.37
CA ALA A 120 -23.65 24.86 44.34
C ALA A 120 -23.30 25.48 42.97
N LEU A 121 -22.91 26.76 42.94
CA LEU A 121 -22.49 27.44 41.71
C LEU A 121 -21.17 26.88 41.17
N ALA A 122 -20.19 26.56 42.02
CA ALA A 122 -18.94 25.94 41.62
C ALA A 122 -19.17 24.56 40.98
N THR A 123 -20.01 23.73 41.63
CA THR A 123 -20.41 22.43 41.08
C THR A 123 -21.07 22.57 39.74
N LYS A 124 -22.06 23.47 39.64
CA LYS A 124 -22.78 23.71 38.36
C LYS A 124 -21.87 24.20 37.26
N ARG A 125 -20.93 25.09 37.57
CA ARG A 125 -19.91 25.56 36.64
C ARG A 125 -19.01 24.43 36.13
N LEU A 126 -18.60 23.51 37.00
CA LEU A 126 -17.80 22.35 36.62
C LEU A 126 -18.58 21.41 35.69
N GLU A 127 -19.86 21.12 36.02
CA GLU A 127 -20.72 20.31 35.16
C GLU A 127 -20.85 20.88 33.76
N ILE A 128 -21.15 22.20 33.67
CA ILE A 128 -21.29 22.90 32.37
C ILE A 128 -19.97 22.85 31.59
N LYS A 129 -18.83 23.12 32.25
CA LYS A 129 -17.51 23.05 31.60
C LYS A 129 -17.19 21.65 31.07
N HIS A 130 -17.53 20.61 31.84
CA HIS A 130 -17.36 19.22 31.40
C HIS A 130 -18.25 18.89 30.19
N THR A 131 -19.50 19.33 30.20
CA THR A 131 -20.43 19.17 29.06
C THR A 131 -19.91 19.88 27.82
N LEU A 132 -19.44 21.13 27.97
CA LEU A 132 -18.84 21.91 26.87
C LEU A 132 -17.59 21.23 26.30
N ALA A 133 -16.72 20.66 27.14
CA ALA A 133 -15.55 19.92 26.69
C ALA A 133 -15.96 18.70 25.85
N THR A 134 -16.95 17.94 26.30
CA THR A 134 -17.47 16.76 25.60
C THR A 134 -18.12 17.14 24.26
N LEU A 135 -18.92 18.21 24.24
CA LEU A 135 -19.56 18.69 23.00
C LEU A 135 -18.54 19.20 21.99
N ASN A 136 -17.49 19.91 22.43
CA ASN A 136 -16.41 20.36 21.55
C ASN A 136 -15.60 19.21 20.97
N GLU A 137 -15.35 18.16 21.76
CA GLU A 137 -14.70 16.94 21.26
C GLU A 137 -15.57 16.23 20.21
N GLN A 138 -16.87 16.11 20.46
CA GLN A 138 -17.82 15.55 19.49
C GLN A 138 -17.86 16.38 18.19
N LEU A 139 -17.93 17.72 18.32
CA LEU A 139 -17.90 18.64 17.20
C LEU A 139 -16.64 18.45 16.35
N GLY A 140 -15.47 18.32 17.01
CA GLY A 140 -14.19 18.05 16.33
C GLY A 140 -14.23 16.76 15.53
N LYS A 141 -14.72 15.67 16.13
CA LYS A 141 -14.85 14.37 15.45
C LYS A 141 -15.78 14.42 14.25
N VAL A 142 -16.94 15.05 14.39
CA VAL A 142 -17.91 15.17 13.28
C VAL A 142 -17.38 16.09 12.16
N LYS A 143 -16.67 17.18 12.50
CA LYS A 143 -16.01 18.04 11.49
C LYS A 143 -14.89 17.30 10.74
N LEU A 144 -14.10 16.48 11.40
CA LEU A 144 -13.10 15.63 10.75
C LEU A 144 -13.76 14.62 9.81
N GLN A 145 -14.83 13.97 10.24
CA GLN A 145 -15.57 13.03 9.41
C GLN A 145 -16.18 13.74 8.19
N LEU A 146 -16.78 14.92 8.38
CA LEU A 146 -17.29 15.73 7.28
C LEU A 146 -16.18 16.10 6.29
N ALA A 147 -14.99 16.49 6.76
CA ALA A 147 -13.86 16.81 5.90
C ALA A 147 -13.38 15.61 5.07
N GLN A 148 -13.43 14.40 5.64
CA GLN A 148 -13.12 13.17 4.90
C GLN A 148 -14.13 12.88 3.80
N VAL A 149 -15.43 13.11 4.08
CA VAL A 149 -16.52 12.85 3.12
C VAL A 149 -16.63 14.00 2.10
N GLN A 150 -16.40 15.25 2.51
CA GLN A 150 -16.47 16.44 1.66
C GLN A 150 -15.23 16.70 0.81
N GLY A 151 -14.17 15.91 0.88
CA GLY A 151 -12.88 16.14 0.17
C GLY A 151 -12.98 16.47 -1.33
N LYS A 152 -14.19 16.79 -1.82
CA LYS A 152 -14.50 17.21 -3.18
C LYS A 152 -15.27 18.52 -3.17
N ARG A 153 -14.62 19.53 -3.71
CA ARG A 153 -15.20 20.85 -4.05
C ARG A 153 -16.50 20.66 -4.85
N THR A 154 -17.44 21.56 -4.70
CA THR A 154 -18.57 21.78 -5.61
C THR A 154 -18.00 21.91 -7.03
N ARG A 155 -18.18 20.88 -7.85
CA ARG A 155 -17.64 20.84 -9.21
C ARG A 155 -18.78 21.09 -10.18
N PRO A 156 -18.56 21.87 -11.26
CA PRO A 156 -19.57 22.03 -12.29
C PRO A 156 -19.92 20.66 -12.90
N THR A 157 -21.11 20.50 -13.41
CA THR A 157 -21.50 19.30 -14.16
C THR A 157 -21.31 19.50 -15.64
N SER A 158 -20.97 18.44 -16.37
CA SER A 158 -20.98 18.46 -17.83
C SER A 158 -22.38 18.17 -18.36
N GLU A 159 -22.73 18.80 -19.46
CA GLU A 159 -23.93 18.54 -20.23
C GLU A 159 -23.57 18.24 -21.69
N VAL A 160 -24.27 17.27 -22.27
CA VAL A 160 -24.20 16.99 -23.70
C VAL A 160 -25.53 17.41 -24.32
N VAL A 161 -25.47 18.41 -25.17
CA VAL A 161 -26.60 18.92 -25.94
C VAL A 161 -26.65 18.22 -27.28
N VAL A 162 -27.76 17.54 -27.58
CA VAL A 162 -27.95 16.78 -28.81
C VAL A 162 -29.12 17.36 -29.58
N GLU A 163 -28.87 17.85 -30.78
CA GLU A 163 -29.93 18.27 -31.70
C GLU A 163 -30.39 17.08 -32.54
N VAL A 164 -31.67 16.82 -32.54
CA VAL A 164 -32.27 15.69 -33.25
C VAL A 164 -33.45 16.13 -34.11
N SER A 165 -33.73 15.42 -35.20
CA SER A 165 -34.89 15.65 -36.03
C SER A 165 -35.64 14.34 -36.31
N ALA A 166 -36.98 14.36 -36.11
CA ALA A 166 -37.85 13.25 -36.34
C ALA A 166 -38.97 13.61 -37.33
N ASN A 167 -39.25 12.74 -38.30
CA ASN A 167 -40.32 12.96 -39.29
C ASN A 167 -41.75 12.68 -38.72
N ALA A 168 -41.83 11.92 -37.64
CA ALA A 168 -43.06 11.62 -36.89
C ALA A 168 -42.71 11.45 -35.40
N PRO A 169 -43.70 11.53 -34.47
CA PRO A 169 -43.45 11.23 -33.09
C PRO A 169 -42.87 9.82 -32.93
N VAL A 170 -41.75 9.71 -32.15
CA VAL A 170 -41.03 8.45 -31.97
C VAL A 170 -40.50 8.32 -30.55
N ASN A 171 -40.67 7.12 -29.96
CA ASN A 171 -39.96 6.76 -28.73
C ASN A 171 -38.56 6.30 -29.09
N ALA A 172 -37.57 7.16 -28.82
CA ALA A 172 -36.20 6.97 -29.22
C ALA A 172 -35.37 6.42 -28.05
N GLY A 173 -34.56 5.42 -28.31
CA GLY A 173 -33.49 5.02 -27.40
C GLY A 173 -32.22 5.83 -27.68
N ILE A 174 -31.66 6.46 -26.69
CA ILE A 174 -30.41 7.22 -26.79
C ILE A 174 -29.31 6.48 -26.02
N THR A 175 -28.15 6.34 -26.66
CA THR A 175 -26.93 5.82 -26.05
C THR A 175 -25.85 6.89 -26.12
N LEU A 176 -25.37 7.32 -24.94
CA LEU A 176 -24.24 8.23 -24.78
C LEU A 176 -23.01 7.45 -24.32
N LYS A 177 -21.91 7.56 -25.04
CA LYS A 177 -20.61 7.03 -24.65
C LYS A 177 -19.62 8.19 -24.50
N TYR A 178 -18.86 8.19 -23.42
CA TYR A 178 -17.84 9.20 -23.16
C TYR A 178 -16.69 8.62 -22.32
N MET A 179 -15.56 9.29 -22.37
CA MET A 179 -14.38 8.94 -21.57
C MET A 179 -14.26 9.92 -20.39
N VAL A 180 -13.83 9.39 -19.25
CA VAL A 180 -13.42 10.14 -18.05
C VAL A 180 -12.01 9.70 -17.67
N ARG A 181 -11.21 10.62 -17.12
CA ARG A 181 -9.78 10.38 -16.87
C ARG A 181 -9.46 9.84 -15.47
N SER A 182 -10.33 10.12 -14.50
CA SER A 182 -10.08 9.81 -13.08
C SER A 182 -10.71 8.49 -12.64
N ALA A 183 -10.72 7.50 -13.51
CA ALA A 183 -11.19 6.16 -13.20
C ALA A 183 -10.24 5.13 -13.80
N GLY A 184 -10.05 4.03 -13.09
CA GLY A 184 -9.20 2.95 -13.54
C GLY A 184 -9.27 1.74 -12.62
N TRP A 185 -8.44 0.76 -12.91
CA TRP A 185 -8.32 -0.43 -12.08
C TRP A 185 -6.90 -0.98 -12.10
N ASN A 186 -6.54 -1.70 -11.03
CA ASN A 186 -5.29 -2.43 -10.92
C ASN A 186 -5.58 -3.89 -10.56
N PRO A 187 -4.84 -4.85 -11.12
CA PRO A 187 -4.97 -6.24 -10.75
C PRO A 187 -4.45 -6.49 -9.33
N SER A 188 -5.04 -7.45 -8.64
CA SER A 188 -4.51 -8.02 -7.40
C SER A 188 -4.93 -9.48 -7.29
N TYR A 189 -4.15 -10.26 -6.56
CA TYR A 189 -4.34 -11.71 -6.48
C TYR A 189 -4.36 -12.17 -5.05
N ASP A 190 -5.24 -13.13 -4.73
CA ASP A 190 -5.08 -13.98 -3.55
C ASP A 190 -4.61 -15.34 -4.03
N ILE A 191 -3.54 -15.82 -3.46
CA ILE A 191 -2.98 -17.14 -3.73
C ILE A 191 -3.13 -17.98 -2.49
N ARG A 192 -3.88 -19.08 -2.59
CA ARG A 192 -4.17 -19.97 -1.48
C ARG A 192 -3.62 -21.35 -1.76
N VAL A 193 -2.77 -21.83 -0.86
CA VAL A 193 -2.23 -23.17 -0.88
C VAL A 193 -2.61 -23.86 0.43
N SER A 194 -3.58 -24.76 0.34
CA SER A 194 -4.07 -25.51 1.52
C SER A 194 -3.12 -26.63 1.90
N ASP A 195 -2.43 -27.25 0.92
CA ASP A 195 -1.48 -28.35 1.08
C ASP A 195 -0.58 -28.43 -0.15
N ILE A 196 0.70 -28.79 0.03
CA ILE A 196 1.67 -28.94 -1.07
C ILE A 196 1.37 -30.11 -2.01
N THR A 197 0.39 -30.96 -1.70
CA THR A 197 -0.06 -32.07 -2.56
C THR A 197 -1.28 -31.73 -3.40
N LYS A 198 -1.88 -30.53 -3.19
CA LYS A 198 -3.08 -30.09 -3.87
C LYS A 198 -2.77 -28.96 -4.87
N PRO A 199 -3.66 -28.76 -5.86
CA PRO A 199 -3.60 -27.58 -6.71
C PRO A 199 -3.63 -26.29 -5.87
N MET A 200 -3.06 -25.24 -6.40
CA MET A 200 -3.10 -23.90 -5.84
C MET A 200 -4.35 -23.18 -6.31
N GLU A 201 -5.04 -22.50 -5.42
CA GLU A 201 -6.17 -21.63 -5.75
C GLU A 201 -5.67 -20.21 -6.02
N LEU A 202 -5.99 -19.68 -7.18
CA LEU A 202 -5.73 -18.29 -7.58
C LEU A 202 -7.05 -17.54 -7.68
N THR A 203 -7.25 -16.55 -6.83
CA THR A 203 -8.35 -15.58 -6.94
C THR A 203 -7.82 -14.31 -7.56
N TYR A 204 -8.23 -14.01 -8.78
CA TYR A 204 -7.91 -12.78 -9.48
C TYR A 204 -8.94 -11.71 -9.13
N LYS A 205 -8.48 -10.56 -8.68
CA LYS A 205 -9.29 -9.43 -8.24
C LYS A 205 -8.86 -8.16 -8.96
N ALA A 206 -9.78 -7.23 -9.09
CA ALA A 206 -9.52 -5.89 -9.58
C ALA A 206 -9.75 -4.88 -8.45
N GLN A 207 -8.81 -4.00 -8.24
CA GLN A 207 -8.98 -2.82 -7.39
C GLN A 207 -9.44 -1.67 -8.28
N VAL A 208 -10.76 -1.45 -8.33
CA VAL A 208 -11.38 -0.41 -9.15
C VAL A 208 -11.45 0.88 -8.35
N TYR A 209 -11.03 1.98 -8.92
CA TYR A 209 -11.14 3.30 -8.32
C TYR A 209 -11.75 4.29 -9.30
N GLN A 210 -12.47 5.26 -8.76
CA GLN A 210 -12.97 6.37 -9.56
C GLN A 210 -13.09 7.64 -8.72
N SER A 211 -12.80 8.76 -9.33
CA SER A 211 -12.88 10.10 -8.75
C SER A 211 -13.60 11.08 -9.69
N THR A 212 -14.54 10.53 -10.47
CA THR A 212 -15.24 11.28 -11.52
C THR A 212 -16.24 12.30 -10.98
N GLY A 213 -16.45 12.32 -9.65
CA GLY A 213 -17.46 13.17 -9.03
C GLY A 213 -18.87 12.61 -9.08
N GLU A 214 -19.08 11.42 -9.62
CA GLU A 214 -20.33 10.69 -9.67
C GLU A 214 -20.19 9.33 -9.01
N ASP A 215 -21.24 8.86 -8.33
CA ASP A 215 -21.29 7.50 -7.84
C ASP A 215 -21.79 6.60 -8.99
N TRP A 216 -21.16 5.46 -9.18
CA TRP A 216 -21.59 4.47 -10.15
C TRP A 216 -22.46 3.44 -9.42
N ASP A 217 -23.76 3.67 -9.40
CA ASP A 217 -24.69 2.81 -8.70
C ASP A 217 -25.21 1.70 -9.60
N ASN A 218 -25.04 0.45 -9.14
CA ASN A 218 -25.57 -0.74 -9.80
C ASN A 218 -25.19 -0.81 -11.30
N VAL A 219 -23.90 -0.57 -11.59
CA VAL A 219 -23.38 -0.52 -12.96
C VAL A 219 -22.74 -1.85 -13.37
N GLN A 220 -22.87 -2.21 -14.64
CA GLN A 220 -22.13 -3.31 -15.21
C GLN A 220 -20.71 -2.85 -15.54
N LEU A 221 -19.72 -3.54 -14.97
CA LEU A 221 -18.32 -3.23 -15.18
C LEU A 221 -17.72 -4.10 -16.29
N THR A 222 -16.91 -3.47 -17.13
CA THR A 222 -16.02 -4.16 -18.06
C THR A 222 -14.60 -3.65 -17.80
N LEU A 223 -13.71 -4.56 -17.41
CA LEU A 223 -12.31 -4.26 -17.10
C LEU A 223 -11.48 -4.56 -18.35
N SER A 224 -10.81 -3.56 -18.88
CA SER A 224 -9.97 -3.70 -20.09
C SER A 224 -8.49 -3.60 -19.74
N SER A 225 -7.65 -4.43 -20.34
CA SER A 225 -6.19 -4.31 -20.28
C SER A 225 -5.63 -3.22 -21.21
N GLY A 226 -6.48 -2.68 -22.09
CA GLY A 226 -6.11 -1.57 -22.98
C GLY A 226 -5.97 -0.27 -22.22
N ASP A 227 -4.87 0.44 -22.43
CA ASP A 227 -4.63 1.76 -21.86
C ASP A 227 -4.84 2.83 -22.95
N PRO A 228 -5.98 3.56 -22.92
CA PRO A 228 -6.29 4.56 -23.94
C PRO A 228 -5.39 5.81 -23.85
N ASN A 229 -4.57 5.93 -22.80
CA ASN A 229 -3.66 7.07 -22.62
C ASN A 229 -2.25 6.81 -23.18
N LYS A 230 -1.95 5.59 -23.64
CA LYS A 230 -0.66 5.27 -24.27
C LYS A 230 -0.68 5.66 -25.75
N ASP A 231 0.39 6.35 -26.17
CA ASP A 231 0.59 6.69 -27.56
C ASP A 231 0.66 5.44 -28.45
N ALA A 232 -0.11 5.45 -29.54
CA ALA A 232 -0.07 4.40 -30.56
C ALA A 232 1.13 4.53 -31.51
N ILE A 233 2.10 5.39 -31.18
CA ILE A 233 3.27 5.67 -32.04
C ILE A 233 4.36 4.64 -31.72
N MET A 234 4.72 3.86 -32.72
CA MET A 234 5.83 2.92 -32.61
C MET A 234 7.17 3.68 -32.47
N PRO A 235 7.97 3.41 -31.41
CA PRO A 235 9.28 4.03 -31.28
C PRO A 235 10.21 3.60 -32.44
N THR A 236 10.91 4.57 -33.00
CA THR A 236 11.87 4.34 -34.10
C THR A 236 13.26 4.14 -33.52
N ILE A 237 13.91 3.01 -33.86
CA ILE A 237 15.30 2.76 -33.50
C ILE A 237 16.20 3.51 -34.46
N TYR A 238 17.05 4.39 -33.93
CA TYR A 238 18.09 5.06 -34.66
C TYR A 238 19.42 4.29 -34.55
N PRO A 239 20.32 4.35 -35.60
CA PRO A 239 21.61 3.68 -35.52
C PRO A 239 22.43 4.18 -34.34
N TRP A 240 22.82 3.26 -33.43
CA TRP A 240 23.73 3.55 -32.34
C TRP A 240 25.16 3.63 -32.88
N ARG A 241 25.69 4.85 -33.04
CA ARG A 241 27.07 5.10 -33.45
C ARG A 241 27.94 5.25 -32.22
N LEU A 242 28.91 4.34 -32.08
CA LEU A 242 29.94 4.46 -31.05
C LEU A 242 30.92 5.56 -31.49
N ASP A 243 31.18 6.52 -30.61
CA ASP A 243 32.24 7.51 -30.74
C ASP A 243 33.06 7.47 -29.45
N PHE A 244 34.36 7.85 -29.51
CA PHE A 244 35.17 7.98 -28.34
C PHE A 244 34.64 9.16 -27.51
N GLY A 245 33.92 8.84 -26.42
CA GLY A 245 33.42 9.82 -25.49
C GLY A 245 34.61 10.49 -24.77
N MET A 246 34.75 11.80 -24.87
CA MET A 246 35.52 12.53 -23.89
C MET A 246 34.96 12.23 -22.50
N PRO A 247 35.83 11.99 -21.47
CA PRO A 247 35.35 11.85 -20.12
C PRO A 247 34.51 13.09 -19.80
N ARG A 248 33.22 12.92 -19.64
CA ARG A 248 32.35 13.99 -19.13
C ARG A 248 32.84 14.29 -17.73
N SER A 249 33.45 15.48 -17.56
CA SER A 249 33.61 16.05 -16.23
C SER A 249 32.20 16.07 -15.64
N ASN A 250 31.99 15.36 -14.53
CA ASN A 250 30.74 15.44 -13.79
C ASN A 250 30.45 16.93 -13.55
N PRO A 251 29.38 17.51 -14.09
CA PRO A 251 29.00 18.83 -13.67
C PRO A 251 28.78 18.77 -12.16
N ALA A 252 29.36 19.71 -11.43
CA ALA A 252 29.10 19.87 -10.01
C ALA A 252 27.57 19.83 -9.80
N PRO A 253 27.06 19.23 -8.71
CA PRO A 253 25.65 19.12 -8.48
C PRO A 253 25.04 20.51 -8.54
N ASN A 254 24.23 20.73 -9.58
CA ASN A 254 23.51 21.97 -9.74
C ASN A 254 22.52 22.04 -8.59
N THR A 255 22.71 22.95 -7.65
CA THR A 255 21.82 23.16 -6.49
C THR A 255 20.40 23.58 -6.87
N ASN A 256 20.16 23.85 -8.16
CA ASN A 256 18.83 23.95 -8.74
C ASN A 256 18.48 22.63 -9.44
N GLY A 257 18.13 21.60 -8.66
CA GLY A 257 17.62 20.34 -9.19
C GLY A 257 16.40 20.59 -10.11
N PRO A 258 16.17 19.72 -11.12
CA PRO A 258 15.01 19.85 -11.98
C PRO A 258 13.76 19.89 -11.11
N GLY A 259 13.01 20.97 -11.21
CA GLY A 259 11.78 21.16 -10.42
C GLY A 259 10.75 20.08 -10.77
N TYR A 260 9.79 19.91 -9.88
CA TYR A 260 8.66 19.01 -10.09
C TYR A 260 7.95 19.28 -11.44
N ASN A 261 7.69 18.20 -12.18
CA ASN A 261 6.97 18.21 -13.46
C ASN A 261 5.59 17.53 -13.32
N SER A 262 4.53 18.32 -13.32
CA SER A 262 3.16 17.85 -13.15
C SER A 262 2.62 17.01 -14.33
N ASN A 263 3.32 16.96 -15.45
CA ASN A 263 2.90 16.21 -16.64
C ASN A 263 3.39 14.76 -16.66
N VAL A 264 4.27 14.38 -15.73
CA VAL A 264 4.78 13.01 -15.62
C VAL A 264 3.70 12.13 -15.01
N ARG A 265 3.33 11.05 -15.69
CA ARG A 265 2.30 10.09 -15.26
C ARG A 265 2.87 8.74 -14.85
N ASP A 266 4.06 8.40 -15.32
CA ASP A 266 4.84 7.25 -14.89
C ASP A 266 6.31 7.64 -14.78
N VAL A 267 7.01 7.02 -13.85
CA VAL A 267 8.46 7.12 -13.72
C VAL A 267 9.06 5.74 -13.77
N ARG A 268 10.09 5.59 -14.55
CA ARG A 268 10.87 4.35 -14.68
C ARG A 268 12.36 4.68 -14.69
N GLY A 269 13.17 3.71 -14.30
CA GLY A 269 14.62 3.89 -14.31
C GLY A 269 15.35 2.72 -13.69
N ILE A 270 16.65 2.85 -13.56
CA ILE A 270 17.51 1.84 -12.94
C ILE A 270 18.13 2.46 -11.68
N ILE A 271 18.08 1.72 -10.59
CA ILE A 271 18.74 2.07 -9.33
C ILE A 271 20.07 1.33 -9.26
N ARG A 272 21.13 2.06 -9.00
CA ARG A 272 22.49 1.55 -8.96
C ARG A 272 23.21 2.00 -7.68
N ASP A 273 24.19 1.24 -7.29
CA ASP A 273 25.18 1.67 -6.32
C ASP A 273 26.06 2.79 -6.93
N ALA A 274 26.23 3.88 -6.18
CA ALA A 274 26.97 5.05 -6.65
C ALA A 274 28.50 4.79 -6.76
N SER A 275 29.03 3.83 -6.00
CA SER A 275 30.45 3.51 -5.93
C SER A 275 30.86 2.42 -6.92
N THR A 276 30.03 1.38 -7.06
CA THR A 276 30.33 0.22 -7.92
C THR A 276 29.66 0.30 -9.29
N GLY A 277 28.58 1.07 -9.41
CA GLY A 277 27.75 1.13 -10.61
C GLY A 277 26.86 -0.11 -10.82
N GLU A 278 26.89 -1.07 -9.89
CA GLU A 278 26.08 -2.28 -9.95
C GLU A 278 24.60 -1.97 -9.73
N PRO A 279 23.68 -2.66 -10.41
CA PRO A 279 22.25 -2.50 -10.18
C PRO A 279 21.88 -3.01 -8.78
N LEU A 280 21.03 -2.27 -8.08
CA LEU A 280 20.55 -2.62 -6.74
C LEU A 280 19.15 -3.26 -6.85
N PRO A 281 19.01 -4.56 -6.56
CA PRO A 281 17.73 -5.24 -6.57
C PRO A 281 16.94 -4.96 -5.30
N PHE A 282 15.62 -5.02 -5.40
CA PHE A 282 14.67 -4.94 -4.28
C PHE A 282 14.75 -3.64 -3.45
N VAL A 283 15.17 -2.55 -4.08
CA VAL A 283 15.14 -1.21 -3.47
C VAL A 283 13.71 -0.73 -3.39
N ASN A 284 13.27 -0.29 -2.23
CA ASN A 284 11.95 0.29 -2.04
C ASN A 284 11.87 1.69 -2.68
N VAL A 285 10.93 1.87 -3.58
CA VAL A 285 10.60 3.15 -4.22
C VAL A 285 9.20 3.54 -3.80
N VAL A 286 9.07 4.55 -2.96
CA VAL A 286 7.82 5.01 -2.38
C VAL A 286 7.47 6.37 -2.95
N LEU A 287 6.27 6.50 -3.49
CA LEU A 287 5.72 7.76 -3.96
C LEU A 287 4.95 8.46 -2.85
N THR A 288 5.27 9.72 -2.60
CA THR A 288 4.58 10.55 -1.61
C THR A 288 4.01 11.81 -2.25
N ASP A 289 3.02 12.41 -1.59
CA ASP A 289 2.55 13.76 -1.90
C ASP A 289 3.49 14.84 -1.32
N ALA A 290 3.10 16.11 -1.46
CA ALA A 290 3.87 17.23 -0.93
C ALA A 290 3.92 17.27 0.61
N SER A 291 3.01 16.59 1.30
CA SER A 291 2.95 16.49 2.76
C SER A 291 3.67 15.25 3.31
N GLY A 292 4.22 14.40 2.44
CA GLY A 292 4.92 13.17 2.81
C GLY A 292 4.03 11.95 3.01
N VAL A 293 2.73 12.07 2.68
CA VAL A 293 1.80 10.91 2.74
C VAL A 293 2.10 9.96 1.59
N VAL A 294 2.24 8.68 1.90
CA VAL A 294 2.49 7.62 0.92
C VAL A 294 1.25 7.43 0.04
N ILE A 295 1.46 7.48 -1.28
CA ILE A 295 0.41 7.32 -2.30
C ILE A 295 0.53 5.97 -3.00
N ASN A 296 1.77 5.58 -3.35
CA ASN A 296 2.06 4.38 -4.11
C ASN A 296 3.47 3.88 -3.77
N GLY A 297 3.80 2.64 -4.13
CA GLY A 297 5.13 2.09 -3.92
C GLY A 297 5.41 0.95 -4.90
N THR A 298 6.70 0.75 -5.19
CA THR A 298 7.21 -0.36 -5.99
C THR A 298 8.61 -0.74 -5.47
N THR A 299 9.14 -1.85 -5.97
CA THR A 299 10.52 -2.27 -5.71
C THR A 299 11.28 -2.43 -7.02
N SER A 300 12.60 -2.26 -6.99
CA SER A 300 13.42 -2.57 -8.16
C SER A 300 13.55 -4.09 -8.34
N ASN A 301 13.61 -4.54 -9.60
CA ASN A 301 13.85 -5.94 -9.94
C ASN A 301 15.35 -6.33 -9.82
N MET A 302 15.71 -7.56 -10.22
CA MET A 302 17.09 -8.07 -10.14
C MET A 302 18.12 -7.23 -10.91
N GLU A 303 17.72 -6.55 -11.98
CA GLU A 303 18.52 -5.64 -12.78
C GLU A 303 18.49 -4.19 -12.27
N GLY A 304 17.91 -3.96 -11.08
CA GLY A 304 17.76 -2.65 -10.49
C GLY A 304 16.70 -1.77 -11.17
N PHE A 305 15.93 -2.31 -12.13
CA PHE A 305 14.90 -1.55 -12.84
C PHE A 305 13.65 -1.40 -11.97
N TYR A 306 13.07 -0.20 -11.96
CA TYR A 306 11.80 0.10 -11.32
C TYR A 306 10.87 0.87 -12.26
N SER A 307 9.58 0.73 -12.05
CA SER A 307 8.53 1.49 -12.73
C SER A 307 7.39 1.77 -11.76
N ILE A 308 6.94 3.03 -11.70
CA ILE A 308 5.88 3.46 -10.79
C ILE A 308 4.97 4.46 -11.46
N ALA A 309 3.65 4.21 -11.40
CA ALA A 309 2.63 5.14 -11.87
C ALA A 309 2.50 6.33 -10.92
N ILE A 310 2.36 7.53 -11.49
CA ILE A 310 2.29 8.79 -10.75
C ILE A 310 0.88 9.37 -10.84
N PRO A 311 0.03 9.18 -9.82
CA PRO A 311 -1.25 9.87 -9.70
C PRO A 311 -1.07 11.40 -9.61
N VAL A 312 -2.16 12.14 -9.82
CA VAL A 312 -2.15 13.62 -9.88
C VAL A 312 -1.55 14.29 -8.64
N ASN A 313 -1.68 13.66 -7.48
CA ASN A 313 -1.15 14.15 -6.20
C ASN A 313 0.28 13.69 -5.88
N GLY A 314 0.89 12.79 -6.68
CA GLY A 314 2.27 12.35 -6.52
C GLY A 314 3.27 13.48 -6.73
N ARG A 315 4.25 13.62 -5.83
CA ARG A 315 5.22 14.72 -5.86
C ARG A 315 6.67 14.29 -5.72
N ILE A 316 6.94 13.36 -4.81
CA ILE A 316 8.28 13.00 -4.39
C ILE A 316 8.42 11.48 -4.43
N LEU A 317 9.50 10.98 -5.04
CA LEU A 317 9.94 9.61 -4.90
C LEU A 317 10.90 9.54 -3.72
N ARG A 318 10.58 8.71 -2.74
CA ARG A 318 11.47 8.32 -1.65
C ARG A 318 12.02 6.94 -1.93
N ILE A 319 13.33 6.82 -1.90
CA ILE A 319 14.06 5.60 -2.21
C ILE A 319 14.76 5.13 -0.95
N ASP A 320 14.40 3.96 -0.47
CA ASP A 320 14.91 3.36 0.76
C ASP A 320 15.55 1.99 0.47
N TYR A 321 16.78 1.78 0.94
CA TYR A 321 17.44 0.49 0.88
C TYR A 321 18.34 0.29 2.11
N ILE A 322 18.35 -0.94 2.63
CA ILE A 322 19.13 -1.26 3.84
C ILE A 322 20.62 -1.11 3.54
N GLY A 323 21.32 -0.34 4.37
CA GLY A 323 22.75 -0.04 4.18
C GLY A 323 23.03 1.16 3.28
N TYR A 324 22.02 1.84 2.78
CA TYR A 324 22.14 3.01 1.91
C TYR A 324 21.46 4.25 2.50
N THR A 325 21.90 5.41 2.07
CA THR A 325 21.28 6.68 2.46
C THR A 325 19.95 6.85 1.72
N THR A 326 18.87 7.04 2.46
CA THR A 326 17.54 7.37 1.90
C THR A 326 17.61 8.61 1.04
N GLN A 327 17.07 8.54 -0.18
CA GLN A 327 16.96 9.69 -1.08
C GLN A 327 15.50 10.12 -1.25
N GLN A 328 15.28 11.43 -1.39
CA GLN A 328 13.99 12.01 -1.74
C GLN A 328 14.17 12.90 -2.95
N LEU A 329 13.53 12.53 -4.06
CA LEU A 329 13.71 13.18 -5.34
C LEU A 329 12.36 13.69 -5.85
N PRO A 330 12.22 14.97 -6.23
CA PRO A 330 11.03 15.45 -6.88
C PRO A 330 10.89 14.79 -8.26
N ILE A 331 9.66 14.49 -8.66
CA ILE A 331 9.38 13.90 -9.96
C ILE A 331 9.66 14.95 -11.04
N SER A 332 10.69 14.74 -11.82
CA SER A 332 11.15 15.71 -12.83
C SER A 332 11.00 15.21 -14.27
N SER A 333 11.04 13.90 -14.48
CA SER A 333 10.91 13.30 -15.82
C SER A 333 10.34 11.88 -15.71
N GLY A 334 9.84 11.35 -16.83
CA GLY A 334 9.37 9.95 -16.92
C GLY A 334 10.51 8.90 -16.89
N THR A 335 11.77 9.33 -16.97
CA THR A 335 12.93 8.45 -16.80
C THR A 335 13.85 9.05 -15.75
N MET A 336 14.00 8.35 -14.60
CA MET A 336 14.84 8.77 -13.48
C MET A 336 15.75 7.61 -13.07
N ASN A 337 17.01 7.65 -13.47
CA ASN A 337 18.02 6.72 -13.00
C ASN A 337 18.62 7.25 -11.68
N ILE A 338 18.72 6.39 -10.69
CA ILE A 338 19.05 6.75 -9.32
C ILE A 338 20.33 6.04 -8.90
N ASN A 339 21.29 6.80 -8.37
CA ASN A 339 22.50 6.25 -7.78
C ASN A 339 22.43 6.41 -6.26
N MET A 340 22.41 5.29 -5.54
CA MET A 340 22.34 5.27 -4.08
C MET A 340 23.75 5.23 -3.48
N THR A 341 23.96 5.99 -2.44
CA THR A 341 25.24 6.03 -1.72
C THR A 341 25.14 5.18 -0.46
N GLU A 342 26.10 4.28 -0.25
CA GLU A 342 26.16 3.48 0.98
C GLU A 342 26.21 4.39 2.22
N ASN A 343 25.44 4.02 3.22
CA ASN A 343 25.48 4.68 4.52
C ASN A 343 26.55 4.00 5.39
N ALA A 344 27.73 4.57 5.44
CA ALA A 344 28.86 4.10 6.25
C ALA A 344 28.67 4.35 7.76
N VAL A 345 27.46 4.32 8.27
CA VAL A 345 27.22 4.21 9.71
C VAL A 345 27.63 2.81 10.11
N GLN A 346 28.86 2.68 10.59
CA GLN A 346 29.28 1.52 11.36
C GLN A 346 28.18 1.23 12.39
N LEU A 347 27.59 0.06 12.34
CA LEU A 347 26.86 -0.51 13.44
C LEU A 347 27.87 -0.63 14.59
N SER A 348 27.92 0.40 15.42
CA SER A 348 28.63 0.32 16.69
C SER A 348 27.94 -0.79 17.45
N GLU A 349 28.65 -1.87 17.62
CA GLU A 349 28.33 -2.99 18.49
C GLU A 349 27.83 -2.41 19.81
N VAL A 350 26.54 -2.55 20.10
CA VAL A 350 25.98 -2.20 21.40
C VAL A 350 26.46 -3.28 22.37
N VAL A 351 27.67 -3.10 22.89
CA VAL A 351 28.13 -3.81 24.07
C VAL A 351 27.29 -3.30 25.22
N VAL A 352 26.29 -4.09 25.62
CA VAL A 352 25.57 -3.91 26.87
C VAL A 352 26.54 -4.22 28.00
N GLN A 353 27.39 -3.26 28.36
CA GLN A 353 28.08 -3.27 29.64
C GLN A 353 27.05 -3.04 30.73
N GLY A 354 26.72 -4.09 31.44
CA GLY A 354 26.00 -4.03 32.70
C GLY A 354 26.81 -3.25 33.73
N SER A 355 26.67 -1.92 33.74
CA SER A 355 27.21 -1.07 34.79
C SER A 355 26.36 -1.25 36.05
N ARG A 356 26.88 -1.99 37.01
CA ARG A 356 26.44 -1.90 38.38
C ARG A 356 26.84 -0.53 38.94
N THR A 357 25.95 0.42 38.85
CA THR A 357 26.09 1.69 39.57
C THR A 357 25.50 1.52 40.95
N THR A 358 26.37 1.36 41.93
CA THR A 358 26.07 1.63 43.32
C THR A 358 25.84 3.13 43.47
N THR A 359 24.58 3.54 43.54
CA THR A 359 24.22 4.92 43.88
C THR A 359 23.97 4.99 45.37
N THR A 360 24.88 5.68 46.03
CA THR A 360 24.76 6.12 47.42
C THR A 360 23.56 7.05 47.55
N SER A 361 22.78 6.74 48.58
CA SER A 361 21.61 7.45 49.07
C SER A 361 21.79 8.96 49.21
N SER A 362 20.84 9.74 48.72
CA SER A 362 20.20 10.82 49.51
C SER A 362 19.17 11.55 48.63
N GLN A 363 18.00 11.49 49.09
CA GLN A 363 16.81 12.33 49.07
C GLN A 363 15.54 11.56 48.72
N LEU A 364 15.02 10.96 49.77
CA LEU A 364 13.64 10.51 49.89
C LEU A 364 12.70 11.73 49.78
N MET A 365 12.00 11.84 48.62
CA MET A 365 10.78 12.60 48.59
C MET A 365 9.61 11.62 48.74
N ARG A 366 9.03 11.61 49.94
CA ARG A 366 7.86 10.82 50.32
C ARG A 366 6.68 11.29 49.49
N LEU A 367 6.20 10.48 48.56
CA LEU A 367 4.84 10.54 48.08
C LEU A 367 4.00 9.58 48.92
N ALA A 368 2.95 10.14 49.51
CA ALA A 368 1.99 9.42 50.34
C ALA A 368 1.25 8.35 49.52
N PRO A 369 0.83 7.24 50.16
CA PRO A 369 0.05 6.22 49.46
C PRO A 369 -1.38 6.74 49.24
N MET A 370 -1.81 6.80 48.01
CA MET A 370 -3.22 6.94 47.68
C MET A 370 -3.92 5.62 48.01
N ALA A 371 -4.76 5.68 49.05
CA ALA A 371 -5.68 4.63 49.39
C ALA A 371 -6.82 4.56 48.36
N GLY A 372 -7.27 3.33 48.09
CA GLY A 372 -8.62 3.07 47.58
C GLY A 372 -8.79 2.93 46.10
N VAL A 373 -8.31 1.81 45.52
CA VAL A 373 -8.97 1.25 44.35
C VAL A 373 -9.97 0.21 44.85
N GLU A 374 -11.25 0.60 44.95
CA GLU A 374 -12.35 -0.34 45.13
C GLU A 374 -12.41 -1.27 43.90
N THR A 375 -12.18 -2.53 44.15
CA THR A 375 -12.47 -3.60 43.20
C THR A 375 -13.98 -3.67 43.01
N VAL A 376 -14.44 -3.13 41.90
CA VAL A 376 -15.81 -3.36 41.40
C VAL A 376 -15.95 -4.86 41.14
N ARG A 377 -16.75 -5.52 41.99
CA ARG A 377 -17.22 -6.89 41.78
C ARG A 377 -17.98 -6.92 40.46
N THR A 378 -17.38 -7.52 39.45
CA THR A 378 -18.07 -7.88 38.21
C THR A 378 -19.18 -8.87 38.55
N SER A 379 -20.42 -8.39 38.47
CA SER A 379 -21.61 -9.24 38.46
C SER A 379 -21.45 -10.28 37.33
N ARG A 380 -21.71 -11.53 37.70
CA ARG A 380 -21.76 -12.66 36.77
C ARG A 380 -22.77 -12.38 35.67
N PHE A 381 -22.29 -11.94 34.50
CA PHE A 381 -23.02 -12.13 33.28
C PHE A 381 -23.05 -13.64 32.99
N LYS A 382 -24.23 -14.22 33.02
CA LYS A 382 -24.51 -15.53 32.44
C LYS A 382 -24.05 -15.48 31.01
N LYS A 383 -22.99 -16.22 30.67
CA LYS A 383 -22.65 -16.57 29.29
C LYS A 383 -23.83 -17.36 28.74
N GLN A 384 -24.71 -16.68 28.04
CA GLN A 384 -25.60 -17.32 27.09
C GLN A 384 -24.67 -17.76 25.94
N ARG A 385 -24.32 -19.04 25.90
CA ARG A 385 -23.71 -19.66 24.75
C ARG A 385 -24.74 -19.56 23.61
N VAL A 386 -24.56 -18.62 22.74
CA VAL A 386 -25.11 -18.71 21.40
C VAL A 386 -24.30 -19.84 20.77
N ARG A 387 -24.94 -20.99 20.61
CA ARG A 387 -24.48 -22.02 19.70
C ARG A 387 -24.64 -21.39 18.32
N TYR A 388 -23.56 -20.99 17.70
CA TYR A 388 -23.49 -20.88 16.26
C TYR A 388 -23.38 -22.32 15.77
N ASP A 389 -24.35 -22.76 15.00
CA ASP A 389 -24.26 -24.01 14.27
C ASP A 389 -23.11 -23.85 13.28
N GLU A 390 -22.04 -24.61 13.49
CA GLU A 390 -20.87 -24.65 12.61
C GLU A 390 -21.25 -25.09 11.18
N ASP A 391 -22.35 -25.83 11.05
CA ASP A 391 -22.91 -26.31 9.77
C ASP A 391 -23.49 -25.18 8.90
N GLU A 392 -24.03 -24.07 9.47
CA GLU A 392 -24.49 -22.91 8.69
C GLU A 392 -23.33 -22.00 8.20
N MET A 393 -22.14 -22.08 8.82
CA MET A 393 -20.98 -21.35 8.33
C MET A 393 -20.28 -22.07 7.18
N GLU A 394 -20.30 -23.40 7.13
CA GLU A 394 -19.75 -24.15 5.99
C GLU A 394 -20.65 -24.02 4.76
N GLU A 395 -21.99 -23.99 4.90
CA GLU A 395 -22.91 -23.78 3.78
C GLU A 395 -22.83 -22.36 3.19
N ASN A 396 -22.48 -21.34 3.98
CA ASN A 396 -22.29 -19.98 3.48
C ASN A 396 -20.89 -19.71 2.88
N MET A 397 -19.90 -20.56 3.12
CA MET A 397 -18.60 -20.46 2.45
C MET A 397 -18.60 -21.07 1.04
N ASP A 398 -19.49 -22.02 0.77
CA ASP A 398 -19.63 -22.64 -0.57
C ASP A 398 -20.48 -21.82 -1.56
N ALA A 399 -21.13 -20.76 -1.12
CA ALA A 399 -22.02 -19.94 -1.96
C ALA A 399 -21.30 -18.82 -2.75
N THR A 400 -19.99 -18.67 -2.62
CA THR A 400 -19.20 -17.77 -3.48
C THR A 400 -18.61 -18.50 -4.68
N LYS A 401 -19.40 -19.37 -5.29
CA LYS A 401 -19.01 -19.98 -6.57
C LYS A 401 -19.02 -18.94 -7.68
N ALA A 402 -17.81 -18.75 -8.22
CA ALA A 402 -17.48 -18.18 -9.54
C ALA A 402 -18.47 -17.12 -10.05
N LEU A 403 -18.13 -15.86 -9.86
CA LEU A 403 -18.73 -14.77 -10.62
C LEU A 403 -18.62 -15.15 -12.11
N ALA A 404 -19.75 -15.46 -12.73
CA ALA A 404 -19.80 -15.78 -14.15
C ALA A 404 -19.32 -14.55 -14.90
N GLN A 405 -18.18 -14.66 -15.57
CA GLN A 405 -17.64 -13.59 -16.39
C GLN A 405 -17.44 -14.11 -17.81
N SER A 406 -17.49 -13.21 -18.75
CA SER A 406 -17.04 -13.48 -20.11
C SER A 406 -15.74 -12.72 -20.37
N VAL A 407 -14.73 -13.45 -20.83
CA VAL A 407 -13.48 -12.84 -21.33
C VAL A 407 -13.64 -12.67 -22.83
N THR A 408 -13.42 -11.45 -23.31
CA THR A 408 -13.41 -11.14 -24.74
C THR A 408 -12.01 -10.73 -25.14
N GLU A 409 -11.38 -11.55 -25.96
CA GLU A 409 -10.07 -11.21 -26.54
C GLU A 409 -10.27 -10.29 -27.75
N ARG A 410 -9.57 -9.17 -27.73
CA ARG A 410 -9.47 -8.24 -28.86
C ARG A 410 -8.06 -8.32 -29.44
N THR A 411 -7.85 -7.75 -30.62
CA THR A 411 -6.54 -7.79 -31.30
C THR A 411 -5.38 -7.25 -30.46
N THR A 412 -5.61 -6.29 -29.58
CA THR A 412 -4.57 -5.59 -28.80
C THR A 412 -4.83 -5.56 -27.30
N SER A 413 -5.96 -6.11 -26.83
CA SER A 413 -6.36 -6.09 -25.44
C SER A 413 -7.31 -7.24 -25.13
N PHE A 414 -7.54 -7.50 -23.86
CA PHE A 414 -8.61 -8.37 -23.41
C PHE A 414 -9.52 -7.61 -22.44
N GLU A 415 -10.77 -8.03 -22.37
CA GLU A 415 -11.81 -7.41 -21.57
C GLU A 415 -12.48 -8.46 -20.69
N PHE A 416 -12.59 -8.18 -19.40
CA PHE A 416 -13.38 -8.96 -18.47
C PHE A 416 -14.71 -8.26 -18.22
N THR A 417 -15.80 -8.83 -18.68
CA THR A 417 -17.16 -8.32 -18.38
C THR A 417 -17.65 -8.98 -17.11
N ILE A 418 -17.85 -8.19 -16.06
CA ILE A 418 -18.33 -8.66 -14.76
C ILE A 418 -19.85 -8.77 -14.82
N SER A 419 -20.37 -9.96 -14.58
CA SER A 419 -21.82 -10.24 -14.74
C SER A 419 -22.67 -9.64 -13.62
N VAL A 420 -22.12 -9.49 -12.42
CA VAL A 420 -22.80 -8.88 -11.28
C VAL A 420 -22.61 -7.36 -11.30
N PRO A 421 -23.71 -6.57 -11.23
CA PRO A 421 -23.58 -5.13 -11.13
C PRO A 421 -22.89 -4.70 -9.84
N TYR A 422 -22.06 -3.66 -9.91
CA TYR A 422 -21.33 -3.09 -8.78
C TYR A 422 -21.73 -1.63 -8.54
N THR A 423 -21.65 -1.22 -7.29
CA THR A 423 -21.70 0.19 -6.88
C THR A 423 -20.30 0.64 -6.51
N ILE A 424 -19.75 1.59 -7.26
CA ILE A 424 -18.41 2.18 -7.04
C ILE A 424 -18.58 3.66 -6.71
N PRO A 425 -18.44 4.04 -5.43
CA PRO A 425 -18.52 5.44 -5.03
C PRO A 425 -17.44 6.29 -5.69
N GLY A 426 -17.77 7.53 -6.00
CA GLY A 426 -16.82 8.52 -6.54
C GLY A 426 -15.87 9.08 -5.47
N ASP A 427 -15.38 8.25 -4.53
CA ASP A 427 -14.58 8.66 -3.37
C ASP A 427 -13.05 8.58 -3.60
N GLY A 428 -12.64 8.09 -4.78
CA GLY A 428 -11.25 7.91 -5.16
C GLY A 428 -10.53 6.77 -4.43
N LYS A 429 -11.25 5.95 -3.65
CA LYS A 429 -10.69 4.78 -2.97
C LYS A 429 -10.74 3.56 -3.88
N ASN A 430 -9.90 2.57 -3.54
CA ASN A 430 -9.92 1.28 -4.21
C ASN A 430 -11.08 0.43 -3.70
N HIS A 431 -11.93 -0.04 -4.62
CA HIS A 431 -13.02 -0.96 -4.38
C HIS A 431 -12.68 -2.30 -5.01
N GLN A 432 -12.73 -3.37 -4.21
CA GLN A 432 -12.36 -4.70 -4.65
C GLN A 432 -13.50 -5.35 -5.43
N VAL A 433 -13.20 -5.83 -6.62
CA VAL A 433 -14.11 -6.54 -7.52
C VAL A 433 -13.49 -7.89 -7.86
N GLY A 434 -14.25 -8.98 -7.65
CA GLY A 434 -13.83 -10.31 -8.07
C GLY A 434 -13.81 -10.42 -9.59
N VAL A 435 -12.72 -10.95 -10.15
CA VAL A 435 -12.58 -11.16 -11.59
C VAL A 435 -12.69 -12.64 -11.91
N GLN A 436 -11.86 -13.50 -11.30
CA GLN A 436 -11.79 -14.90 -11.66
C GLN A 436 -11.23 -15.74 -10.51
N GLU A 437 -11.70 -16.98 -10.37
CA GLU A 437 -11.14 -17.98 -9.47
C GLU A 437 -10.74 -19.20 -10.29
N GLN A 438 -9.51 -19.70 -10.07
CA GLN A 438 -8.95 -20.82 -10.80
C GLN A 438 -8.11 -21.70 -9.89
N GLU A 439 -8.23 -23.00 -10.10
CA GLU A 439 -7.29 -23.98 -9.56
C GLU A 439 -6.16 -24.22 -10.55
N LEU A 440 -4.92 -24.05 -10.10
CA LEU A 440 -3.74 -24.19 -10.94
C LEU A 440 -2.89 -25.38 -10.49
N ALA A 441 -2.55 -26.22 -11.45
CA ALA A 441 -1.60 -27.31 -11.21
C ALA A 441 -0.24 -26.71 -10.79
N SER A 442 0.24 -27.11 -9.62
CA SER A 442 1.48 -26.60 -9.06
C SER A 442 2.36 -27.70 -8.52
N THR A 443 3.66 -27.54 -8.69
CA THR A 443 4.70 -28.36 -8.05
C THR A 443 5.46 -27.49 -7.08
N TYR A 444 5.91 -28.07 -5.98
CA TYR A 444 6.52 -27.32 -4.89
C TYR A 444 7.99 -27.64 -4.75
N LYS A 445 8.84 -26.60 -4.66
CA LYS A 445 10.28 -26.73 -4.47
C LYS A 445 10.78 -25.76 -3.42
N TYR A 446 11.79 -26.18 -2.71
CA TYR A 446 12.48 -25.34 -1.74
C TYR A 446 13.73 -24.72 -2.35
N TYR A 447 13.99 -23.47 -2.01
CA TYR A 447 15.21 -22.76 -2.39
C TYR A 447 15.86 -22.18 -1.14
N CYS A 448 17.19 -22.25 -1.08
CA CYS A 448 17.94 -21.53 -0.07
C CYS A 448 19.26 -21.00 -0.63
N THR A 449 19.68 -19.85 -0.12
CA THR A 449 20.96 -19.22 -0.45
C THR A 449 21.69 -18.94 0.86
N PRO A 450 22.35 -19.95 1.46
CA PRO A 450 22.86 -19.88 2.83
C PRO A 450 23.89 -18.79 3.08
N LYS A 451 24.50 -18.27 2.04
CA LYS A 451 25.40 -17.12 2.11
C LYS A 451 24.67 -15.83 2.46
N LEU A 452 23.43 -15.65 2.00
CA LEU A 452 22.65 -14.43 2.17
C LEU A 452 21.61 -14.57 3.29
N ASP A 453 20.93 -15.73 3.33
CA ASP A 453 19.88 -16.02 4.30
C ASP A 453 19.88 -17.50 4.65
N LEU A 454 19.77 -17.83 5.94
CA LEU A 454 19.75 -19.20 6.44
C LEU A 454 18.36 -19.85 6.43
N ASP A 455 17.33 -19.12 5.98
CA ASP A 455 16.00 -19.71 5.82
C ASP A 455 15.85 -20.44 4.47
N ALA A 456 15.05 -21.47 4.46
CA ALA A 456 14.57 -22.10 3.24
C ALA A 456 13.24 -21.46 2.82
N PHE A 457 13.11 -21.17 1.55
CA PHE A 457 11.92 -20.58 0.97
C PHE A 457 11.18 -21.62 0.16
N LEU A 458 9.88 -21.76 0.40
CA LEU A 458 9.00 -22.60 -0.39
C LEU A 458 8.48 -21.83 -1.60
N PHE A 459 8.58 -22.44 -2.78
CA PHE A 459 8.03 -21.90 -4.02
C PHE A 459 7.04 -22.88 -4.63
N ALA A 460 5.94 -22.32 -5.13
CA ALA A 460 5.03 -23.01 -6.03
C ALA A 460 5.46 -22.72 -7.47
N GLN A 461 5.71 -23.75 -8.25
CA GLN A 461 5.93 -23.68 -9.67
C GLN A 461 4.62 -24.02 -10.38
N VAL A 462 4.04 -23.02 -11.04
CA VAL A 462 2.72 -23.07 -11.65
C VAL A 462 2.83 -23.18 -13.16
N THR A 463 2.02 -24.04 -13.76
CA THR A 463 1.92 -24.21 -15.21
C THR A 463 0.48 -24.01 -15.68
N GLY A 464 0.28 -23.66 -16.95
CA GLY A 464 -1.06 -23.45 -17.54
C GLY A 464 -1.71 -22.13 -17.15
N TRP A 465 -0.89 -21.16 -16.74
CA TRP A 465 -1.32 -19.81 -16.37
C TRP A 465 -1.53 -18.88 -17.59
N GLU A 466 -0.96 -19.22 -18.76
CA GLU A 466 -0.91 -18.38 -19.95
C GLU A 466 -2.31 -18.03 -20.49
N GLY A 467 -3.24 -19.00 -20.39
CA GLY A 467 -4.64 -18.80 -20.83
C GLY A 467 -5.49 -17.95 -19.89
N LEU A 468 -4.96 -17.50 -18.76
CA LEU A 468 -5.74 -16.76 -17.76
C LEU A 468 -5.72 -15.24 -17.96
N ASN A 469 -4.99 -14.76 -18.94
CA ASN A 469 -4.86 -13.32 -19.24
C ASN A 469 -4.47 -12.49 -17.99
N LEU A 470 -3.53 -13.01 -17.19
CA LEU A 470 -3.06 -12.35 -15.98
C LEU A 470 -2.30 -11.07 -16.34
N LEU A 471 -2.33 -10.11 -15.44
CA LEU A 471 -1.54 -8.87 -15.51
C LEU A 471 -0.56 -8.83 -14.33
N ALA A 472 0.55 -8.12 -14.47
CA ALA A 472 1.46 -7.92 -13.36
C ALA A 472 0.76 -7.16 -12.22
N GLY A 473 0.90 -7.65 -10.97
CA GLY A 473 0.24 -7.05 -9.83
C GLY A 473 0.57 -7.70 -8.49
N PRO A 474 0.19 -7.09 -7.35
CA PRO A 474 0.42 -7.63 -6.03
C PRO A 474 -0.37 -8.94 -5.82
N ALA A 475 0.28 -9.90 -5.18
CA ALA A 475 -0.29 -11.19 -4.82
C ALA A 475 -0.19 -11.41 -3.30
N TYR A 476 -1.32 -11.60 -2.65
CA TYR A 476 -1.42 -11.91 -1.22
C TYR A 476 -1.43 -13.42 -1.04
N ILE A 477 -0.47 -13.93 -0.28
CA ILE A 477 -0.20 -15.36 -0.19
C ILE A 477 -0.71 -15.92 1.12
N TYR A 478 -1.50 -16.98 1.02
CA TYR A 478 -2.03 -17.75 2.14
C TYR A 478 -1.56 -19.20 2.02
N PHE A 479 -0.87 -19.68 3.03
CA PHE A 479 -0.39 -21.05 3.12
C PHE A 479 -0.95 -21.74 4.36
N GLU A 480 -1.58 -22.91 4.20
CA GLU A 480 -2.25 -23.65 5.28
C GLU A 480 -3.21 -22.77 6.12
N GLY A 481 -3.99 -21.92 5.44
CA GLY A 481 -4.95 -21.01 6.08
C GLY A 481 -4.36 -19.77 6.74
N THR A 482 -3.02 -19.60 6.73
CA THR A 482 -2.34 -18.45 7.34
C THR A 482 -1.81 -17.50 6.28
N TYR A 483 -2.00 -16.19 6.49
CA TYR A 483 -1.38 -15.16 5.66
C TYR A 483 0.14 -15.17 5.86
N VAL A 484 0.90 -15.37 4.79
CA VAL A 484 2.36 -15.52 4.81
C VAL A 484 3.07 -14.24 4.39
N GLY A 485 2.44 -13.46 3.53
CA GLY A 485 3.02 -12.21 3.03
C GLY A 485 2.47 -11.80 1.68
N GLU A 486 3.11 -10.79 1.12
CA GLU A 486 2.81 -10.23 -0.20
C GLU A 486 3.98 -10.51 -1.15
N SER A 487 3.66 -10.84 -2.39
CA SER A 487 4.60 -11.01 -3.50
C SER A 487 4.10 -10.21 -4.70
N LEU A 488 4.96 -9.99 -5.67
CA LEU A 488 4.58 -9.43 -6.96
C LEU A 488 4.44 -10.58 -7.97
N LEU A 489 3.29 -10.67 -8.59
CA LEU A 489 3.11 -11.51 -9.77
C LEU A 489 3.69 -10.73 -10.96
N ASP A 490 4.94 -11.06 -11.34
CA ASP A 490 5.61 -10.47 -12.51
C ASP A 490 5.63 -11.51 -13.64
N LEU A 491 5.08 -11.13 -14.78
CA LEU A 491 4.95 -11.99 -15.95
C LEU A 491 6.01 -11.65 -17.03
N ALA A 492 6.87 -10.66 -16.77
CA ALA A 492 7.91 -10.26 -17.71
C ALA A 492 9.06 -11.28 -17.69
N GLY A 493 9.30 -11.91 -18.83
CA GLY A 493 10.41 -12.88 -18.98
C GLY A 493 10.16 -14.25 -18.38
N VAL A 494 8.93 -14.56 -17.96
CA VAL A 494 8.53 -15.88 -17.46
C VAL A 494 8.34 -16.82 -18.66
N GLY A 495 8.92 -18.02 -18.55
CA GLY A 495 8.68 -19.11 -19.51
C GLY A 495 7.37 -19.83 -19.22
N ASP A 496 7.29 -21.11 -19.59
CA ASP A 496 6.09 -21.95 -19.37
C ASP A 496 5.75 -22.19 -17.89
N THR A 497 6.64 -21.79 -16.97
CA THR A 497 6.47 -22.00 -15.51
C THR A 497 6.56 -20.67 -14.79
N LEU A 498 5.57 -20.39 -13.94
CA LEU A 498 5.53 -19.22 -13.07
C LEU A 498 5.93 -19.64 -11.64
N ASP A 499 6.99 -19.05 -11.11
CA ASP A 499 7.50 -19.31 -9.78
C ASP A 499 6.91 -18.30 -8.77
N ILE A 500 6.19 -18.81 -7.75
CA ILE A 500 5.54 -18.00 -6.73
C ILE A 500 6.12 -18.35 -5.37
N SER A 501 6.70 -17.39 -4.67
CA SER A 501 7.22 -17.60 -3.32
C SER A 501 6.08 -17.71 -2.31
N LEU A 502 6.04 -18.82 -1.58
CA LEU A 502 5.10 -19.06 -0.48
C LEU A 502 5.71 -18.69 0.89
N GLY A 503 6.86 -18.01 0.88
CA GLY A 503 7.51 -17.56 2.10
C GLY A 503 8.52 -18.53 2.69
N ARG A 504 8.90 -18.27 3.95
CA ARG A 504 9.94 -18.99 4.69
C ARG A 504 9.35 -20.20 5.42
N ASP A 505 9.98 -21.36 5.28
CA ASP A 505 9.58 -22.58 6.01
C ASP A 505 10.57 -22.90 7.14
N LYS A 506 10.15 -22.66 8.38
CA LYS A 506 10.95 -22.97 9.57
C LYS A 506 11.08 -24.49 9.87
N GLY A 507 10.31 -25.32 9.17
CA GLY A 507 10.46 -26.77 9.19
C GLY A 507 11.74 -27.26 8.51
N VAL A 508 12.41 -26.42 7.72
CA VAL A 508 13.69 -26.71 7.09
C VAL A 508 14.76 -25.80 7.69
N THR A 509 15.71 -26.40 8.40
CA THR A 509 16.79 -25.66 9.06
C THR A 509 18.05 -25.71 8.20
N VAL A 510 18.62 -24.58 7.88
CA VAL A 510 19.84 -24.44 7.08
C VAL A 510 20.94 -23.82 7.93
N GLN A 511 22.16 -24.34 7.81
CA GLN A 511 23.34 -23.80 8.46
C GLN A 511 24.48 -23.71 7.45
N ARG A 512 25.28 -22.64 7.51
CA ARG A 512 26.49 -22.44 6.73
C ARG A 512 27.66 -22.19 7.68
N THR A 513 28.65 -23.07 7.65
CA THR A 513 29.77 -23.03 8.60
C THR A 513 31.11 -23.05 7.87
N LYS A 514 32.01 -22.15 8.23
CA LYS A 514 33.37 -22.11 7.69
C LYS A 514 34.18 -23.28 8.24
N ARG A 515 34.77 -24.07 7.36
CA ARG A 515 35.60 -25.24 7.72
C ARG A 515 37.00 -24.78 8.14
N LYS A 516 37.37 -25.02 9.40
CA LYS A 516 38.66 -24.63 9.95
C LYS A 516 39.80 -25.49 9.39
N ASP A 517 39.54 -26.77 9.12
CA ASP A 517 40.49 -27.73 8.58
C ASP A 517 40.94 -27.41 7.15
N PHE A 518 40.12 -26.74 6.38
CA PHE A 518 40.40 -26.36 5.00
C PHE A 518 40.84 -24.88 4.86
N SER A 519 40.47 -24.04 5.80
CA SER A 519 40.76 -22.59 5.73
C SER A 519 42.19 -22.31 6.19
N GLN A 520 43.12 -22.11 5.24
CA GLN A 520 44.51 -21.88 5.49
C GLN A 520 45.04 -20.67 4.72
N ARG A 521 46.08 -20.02 5.28
CA ARG A 521 46.80 -18.93 4.64
C ARG A 521 48.28 -19.33 4.48
N GLN A 522 48.76 -19.33 3.27
CA GLN A 522 50.13 -19.67 2.93
C GLN A 522 50.76 -18.62 2.01
N VAL A 523 52.09 -18.52 2.05
CA VAL A 523 52.83 -17.66 1.12
C VAL A 523 53.73 -18.58 0.26
N VAL A 524 53.51 -18.54 -1.05
CA VAL A 524 54.22 -19.37 -2.02
C VAL A 524 54.73 -18.47 -3.15
N GLY A 525 56.07 -18.41 -3.35
CA GLY A 525 56.67 -17.74 -4.50
C GLY A 525 56.34 -16.23 -4.62
N GLY A 526 56.25 -15.50 -3.50
CA GLY A 526 55.94 -14.06 -3.51
C GLY A 526 54.42 -13.76 -3.65
N LYS A 527 53.61 -14.76 -3.76
CA LYS A 527 52.13 -14.65 -3.74
C LYS A 527 51.58 -15.24 -2.45
N ARG A 528 50.48 -14.67 -1.98
CA ARG A 528 49.70 -15.19 -0.85
C ARG A 528 48.56 -16.03 -1.41
N VAL A 529 48.39 -17.23 -0.88
CA VAL A 529 47.29 -18.13 -1.18
C VAL A 529 46.42 -18.26 0.07
N GLU A 530 45.16 -17.95 -0.06
CA GLU A 530 44.14 -18.16 0.98
C GLU A 530 43.14 -19.22 0.49
N SER A 531 43.06 -20.32 1.20
CA SER A 531 42.07 -21.36 0.94
C SER A 531 40.91 -21.20 1.92
N VAL A 532 39.69 -21.29 1.44
CA VAL A 532 38.46 -21.17 2.24
C VAL A 532 37.55 -22.32 1.91
N GLY A 533 37.09 -23.01 2.94
CA GLY A 533 36.10 -24.10 2.80
C GLY A 533 34.83 -23.80 3.60
N TRP A 534 33.71 -24.25 3.05
CA TRP A 534 32.40 -24.10 3.67
C TRP A 534 31.71 -25.46 3.77
N GLU A 535 30.92 -25.63 4.83
CA GLU A 535 29.96 -26.71 5.01
C GLU A 535 28.55 -26.12 5.07
N ILE A 536 27.68 -26.62 4.23
CA ILE A 536 26.23 -26.34 4.27
C ILE A 536 25.55 -27.57 4.83
N ALA A 537 24.82 -27.43 5.94
CA ALA A 537 24.03 -28.49 6.54
C ALA A 537 22.54 -28.11 6.44
N VAL A 538 21.74 -29.02 5.92
CA VAL A 538 20.28 -28.85 5.84
C VAL A 538 19.60 -30.00 6.57
N ARG A 539 18.72 -29.64 7.49
CA ARG A 539 17.88 -30.57 8.21
C ARG A 539 16.42 -30.39 7.83
N ASN A 540 15.81 -31.43 7.31
CA ASN A 540 14.38 -31.51 7.08
C ASN A 540 13.69 -32.04 8.35
N ASN A 541 12.96 -31.20 9.07
CA ASN A 541 12.21 -31.58 10.27
C ASN A 541 10.78 -32.06 9.93
N LYS A 542 10.36 -31.97 8.67
CA LYS A 542 9.02 -32.37 8.20
C LYS A 542 8.88 -33.89 8.12
N ALA A 543 7.63 -34.33 8.04
CA ALA A 543 7.28 -35.74 7.83
C ALA A 543 7.37 -36.19 6.35
N GLN A 544 7.56 -35.24 5.43
CA GLN A 544 7.59 -35.44 3.99
C GLN A 544 8.98 -35.14 3.43
N PRO A 545 9.43 -35.84 2.36
CA PRO A 545 10.63 -35.46 1.65
C PRO A 545 10.45 -34.09 0.97
N ILE A 546 11.53 -33.34 0.80
CA ILE A 546 11.52 -32.05 0.13
C ILE A 546 12.50 -32.05 -1.04
N ASP A 547 12.09 -31.44 -2.16
CA ASP A 547 12.97 -31.11 -3.26
C ASP A 547 13.57 -29.72 -3.00
N LEU A 548 14.89 -29.66 -2.81
CA LEU A 548 15.61 -28.46 -2.40
C LEU A 548 16.66 -28.06 -3.42
N VAL A 549 16.69 -26.79 -3.76
CA VAL A 549 17.75 -26.16 -4.54
C VAL A 549 18.56 -25.27 -3.61
N ILE A 550 19.83 -25.63 -3.44
CA ILE A 550 20.79 -24.85 -2.65
C ILE A 550 21.65 -24.06 -3.62
N THR A 551 21.75 -22.75 -3.43
CA THR A 551 22.65 -21.89 -4.22
C THR A 551 23.65 -21.20 -3.29
N ASP A 552 24.93 -21.36 -3.59
CA ASP A 552 26.02 -20.64 -2.92
C ASP A 552 27.00 -20.14 -3.98
N GLN A 553 28.04 -19.44 -3.59
CA GLN A 553 29.00 -18.89 -4.54
C GLN A 553 30.44 -18.91 -4.02
N TYR A 554 31.37 -19.00 -4.95
CA TYR A 554 32.76 -18.67 -4.74
C TYR A 554 33.12 -17.40 -5.51
N PRO A 555 34.15 -16.62 -5.10
CA PRO A 555 34.50 -15.38 -5.78
C PRO A 555 34.99 -15.61 -7.21
N VAL A 556 34.71 -14.68 -8.10
CA VAL A 556 35.29 -14.59 -9.45
C VAL A 556 36.13 -13.32 -9.54
N SER A 557 37.19 -13.32 -10.31
CA SER A 557 38.07 -12.16 -10.44
C SER A 557 37.97 -11.53 -11.82
N VAL A 558 37.86 -10.23 -11.87
CA VAL A 558 38.00 -9.40 -13.09
C VAL A 558 39.45 -8.93 -13.32
N ARG A 559 40.35 -9.25 -12.39
CA ARG A 559 41.79 -8.85 -12.46
C ARG A 559 42.68 -10.06 -12.68
N SER A 560 43.56 -10.00 -13.66
CA SER A 560 44.50 -11.07 -13.97
C SER A 560 45.55 -11.36 -12.86
N GLU A 561 45.73 -10.41 -11.94
CA GLU A 561 46.65 -10.55 -10.78
C GLU A 561 46.03 -11.45 -9.68
N ILE A 562 44.73 -11.64 -9.66
CA ILE A 562 44.00 -12.42 -8.68
C ILE A 562 43.56 -13.74 -9.36
N GLU A 563 44.16 -14.82 -8.94
CA GLU A 563 43.82 -16.16 -9.43
C GLU A 563 42.85 -16.81 -8.44
N VAL A 564 41.66 -17.17 -8.89
CA VAL A 564 40.66 -17.91 -8.10
C VAL A 564 40.54 -19.32 -8.67
N LYS A 565 40.62 -20.30 -7.81
CA LYS A 565 40.47 -21.70 -8.17
C LYS A 565 39.42 -22.37 -7.27
N LEU A 566 38.43 -22.97 -7.86
CA LEU A 566 37.51 -23.86 -7.15
C LEU A 566 38.22 -25.20 -6.91
N ASP A 567 38.50 -25.55 -5.65
CA ASP A 567 39.26 -26.77 -5.28
C ASP A 567 38.33 -27.96 -5.04
N ASP A 568 37.14 -27.68 -4.51
CA ASP A 568 36.08 -28.69 -4.26
C ASP A 568 34.72 -28.04 -4.54
N ASN A 569 33.91 -28.64 -5.41
CA ASN A 569 32.57 -28.18 -5.71
C ASN A 569 31.47 -28.90 -4.93
N GLY A 570 31.81 -29.92 -4.15
CA GLY A 570 30.87 -30.69 -3.34
C GLY A 570 29.73 -31.35 -4.13
N GLY A 571 29.93 -31.63 -5.40
CA GLY A 571 28.90 -32.19 -6.29
C GLY A 571 27.91 -31.15 -6.85
N ALA A 572 28.19 -29.84 -6.70
CA ALA A 572 27.38 -28.77 -7.28
C ALA A 572 27.50 -28.68 -8.81
N GLN A 573 26.46 -28.24 -9.46
CA GLN A 573 26.54 -27.66 -10.79
C GLN A 573 27.23 -26.29 -10.68
N VAL A 574 28.26 -26.06 -11.49
CA VAL A 574 29.10 -24.85 -11.40
C VAL A 574 28.82 -23.92 -12.58
N ASN A 575 28.48 -22.68 -12.30
CA ASN A 575 28.49 -21.60 -13.27
C ASN A 575 29.78 -20.80 -13.05
N THR A 576 30.78 -21.01 -13.90
CA THR A 576 32.11 -20.38 -13.78
C THR A 576 32.09 -18.88 -14.00
N ASP A 577 31.19 -18.37 -14.82
CA ASP A 577 31.14 -16.94 -15.18
C ASP A 577 30.62 -16.10 -14.01
N LYS A 578 29.68 -16.66 -13.23
CA LYS A 578 29.08 -16.00 -12.06
C LYS A 578 29.64 -16.52 -10.73
N GLY A 579 30.43 -17.58 -10.74
CA GLY A 579 30.94 -18.25 -9.53
C GLY A 579 29.85 -18.97 -8.71
N PHE A 580 28.72 -19.32 -9.31
CA PHE A 580 27.62 -19.96 -8.59
C PHE A 580 27.79 -21.47 -8.51
N LEU A 581 27.42 -22.00 -7.35
CA LEU A 581 27.36 -23.42 -7.03
C LEU A 581 25.90 -23.78 -6.73
N THR A 582 25.32 -24.73 -7.48
CA THR A 582 23.93 -25.11 -7.33
C THR A 582 23.82 -26.61 -7.10
N TRP A 583 23.20 -26.99 -5.97
CA TRP A 583 22.83 -28.38 -5.66
C TRP A 583 21.32 -28.53 -5.80
N LYS A 584 20.87 -29.50 -6.60
CA LYS A 584 19.48 -29.92 -6.71
C LYS A 584 19.34 -31.26 -6.03
N VAL A 585 18.71 -31.31 -4.88
CA VAL A 585 18.75 -32.44 -3.97
C VAL A 585 17.39 -32.77 -3.40
N LYS A 586 17.17 -34.02 -3.08
CA LYS A 586 16.03 -34.47 -2.31
C LYS A 586 16.48 -34.75 -0.89
N VAL A 587 15.84 -34.13 0.08
CA VAL A 587 16.14 -34.29 1.50
C VAL A 587 15.01 -35.10 2.15
N GLU A 588 15.35 -36.32 2.59
CA GLU A 588 14.37 -37.23 3.19
C GLU A 588 13.82 -36.72 4.53
N PRO A 589 12.63 -37.17 4.94
CA PRO A 589 12.00 -36.76 6.20
C PRO A 589 12.90 -36.97 7.42
N ARG A 590 12.97 -35.98 8.29
CA ARG A 590 13.70 -36.01 9.58
C ARG A 590 15.18 -36.31 9.45
N THR A 591 15.78 -36.07 8.28
CA THR A 591 17.22 -36.29 8.03
C THR A 591 17.99 -34.95 8.01
N ASN A 592 19.29 -35.10 8.21
CA ASN A 592 20.26 -34.02 8.08
C ASN A 592 21.26 -34.43 6.99
N GLN A 593 21.44 -33.58 5.98
CA GLN A 593 22.40 -33.77 4.90
C GLN A 593 23.38 -32.59 4.86
N LYS A 594 24.59 -32.90 4.39
CA LYS A 594 25.68 -31.91 4.36
C LYS A 594 26.34 -31.88 3.00
N TRP A 595 26.70 -30.70 2.56
CA TRP A 595 27.49 -30.45 1.35
C TRP A 595 28.67 -29.58 1.73
N THR A 596 29.81 -29.80 1.10
CA THR A 596 31.00 -29.01 1.32
C THR A 596 31.50 -28.45 0.00
N PHE A 597 32.08 -27.28 0.04
CA PHE A 597 32.81 -26.72 -1.10
C PHE A 597 34.01 -25.94 -0.59
N GLY A 598 34.99 -25.76 -1.47
CA GLY A 598 36.20 -25.03 -1.12
C GLY A 598 36.85 -24.40 -2.33
N TYR A 599 37.44 -23.25 -2.11
CA TYR A 599 38.17 -22.51 -3.13
C TYR A 599 39.44 -21.89 -2.57
N SER A 600 40.39 -21.61 -3.44
CA SER A 600 41.62 -20.90 -3.11
C SER A 600 41.75 -19.62 -3.94
N VAL A 601 42.22 -18.58 -3.29
CA VAL A 601 42.49 -17.26 -3.89
C VAL A 601 43.96 -16.93 -3.74
N LYS A 602 44.61 -16.70 -4.87
CA LYS A 602 46.04 -16.36 -4.93
C LYS A 602 46.24 -14.92 -5.38
N VAL A 603 46.90 -14.13 -4.54
CA VAL A 603 47.10 -12.68 -4.75
C VAL A 603 48.54 -12.30 -4.51
N PRO A 604 49.05 -11.18 -5.05
CA PRO A 604 50.34 -10.62 -4.69
C PRO A 604 50.46 -10.41 -3.18
N LYS A 605 51.62 -10.71 -2.57
CA LYS A 605 51.83 -10.69 -1.11
C LYS A 605 51.49 -9.33 -0.48
N GLU A 606 51.72 -8.25 -1.21
CA GLU A 606 51.55 -6.87 -0.73
C GLU A 606 50.12 -6.36 -0.82
N ARG A 607 49.22 -7.10 -1.46
CA ARG A 607 47.83 -6.73 -1.62
C ARG A 607 46.90 -7.61 -0.78
N MET A 608 45.88 -7.02 -0.20
CA MET A 608 44.87 -7.73 0.55
C MET A 608 43.59 -7.86 -0.28
N VAL A 609 42.99 -9.01 -0.24
CA VAL A 609 41.60 -9.24 -0.64
C VAL A 609 40.79 -9.56 0.61
N VAL A 610 39.56 -9.08 0.67
CA VAL A 610 38.62 -9.43 1.73
C VAL A 610 37.89 -10.65 1.25
N LEU A 611 38.08 -11.78 1.94
CA LEU A 611 37.31 -13.01 1.78
C LEU A 611 36.42 -13.14 3.02
N GLU A 612 35.24 -13.76 2.87
CA GLU A 612 34.28 -13.99 3.97
C GLU A 612 34.89 -14.62 5.22
#